data_d25b40643792eb50d0863c6617a39a40
#
_entry.id   d25b40643792eb50d0863c6617a39a40
#
_cell.length_a   1.000
_cell.length_b   1.000
_cell.length_c   1.000
_cell.angle_alpha   90.00
_cell.angle_beta   90.00
_cell.angle_gamma   90.00
#
_symmetry.space_group_name_H-M   'P 1'
#
loop_
_entity.id
_entity.type
_entity.pdbx_description
1 polymer ?
#
loop_
_entity_poly.entity_id
_entity_poly.type
_entity_poly.pdbx_seq_one_letter_code
_entity_poly.pdbx_strand_id
1 'polypeptide(L)'
;MLRKNKFFIPVLIILLIIVLICAIAFGAVSILPSEMYSSLKHFFYGKDPANIYEGVFIQLRLPRVLLCAITGAILAVSGVLMQGLFRNPIVEPGLVGTSAGAALGASIVFVMAPNFSPSIKSITGPLLVPIVAFIGALLATYIVYALAKNAKRVSIMSLLLIGIAVNAVCLSGTGFMSYIARDPQARSITFWNLGTFSGASWQQVFIVGTVAAIIFTFSLRYSKQLNTLLLGEEEAGYLGVDADKLKMRVMLLNTAMVSVATAFVGVISFMGLIVPHVLRLLIGSDNKKLLPASMLLGALLLVLADMSARLVLAPAEVPIGIITSLVGAPVFIVLLKRFNVINEKGGYNA
;
A
#
# COMPACT_ATOMS: atom_id res chain seq x y z
N MET A 1 -26.57 10.38 3.39
CA MET A 1 -26.47 11.86 3.53
C MET A 1 -25.21 12.47 2.93
N LEU A 2 -24.05 11.83 2.94
CA LEU A 2 -22.77 12.38 2.42
C LEU A 2 -22.56 12.31 0.89
N ARG A 3 -23.41 11.59 0.15
CA ARG A 3 -23.28 11.35 -1.30
C ARG A 3 -23.18 12.61 -2.20
N LYS A 4 -23.64 13.78 -1.72
CA LYS A 4 -23.62 15.06 -2.46
C LYS A 4 -22.74 16.13 -1.78
N ASN A 5 -21.99 15.82 -0.72
CA ASN A 5 -21.27 16.83 0.01
C ASN A 5 -19.99 17.24 -0.72
N LYS A 6 -20.01 18.44 -1.31
CA LYS A 6 -18.85 19.05 -1.99
C LYS A 6 -17.69 19.31 -1.04
N PHE A 7 -17.93 19.31 0.27
CA PHE A 7 -16.92 19.58 1.30
C PHE A 7 -16.15 18.34 1.75
N PHE A 8 -16.51 17.11 1.28
CA PHE A 8 -15.89 15.88 1.74
C PHE A 8 -14.38 15.81 1.45
N ILE A 9 -13.97 16.09 0.21
CA ILE A 9 -12.54 16.12 -0.16
C ILE A 9 -11.77 17.24 0.55
N PRO A 10 -12.25 18.51 0.59
CA PRO A 10 -11.62 19.56 1.39
C PRO A 10 -11.42 19.19 2.86
N VAL A 11 -12.41 18.57 3.49
CA VAL A 11 -12.30 18.11 4.90
C VAL A 11 -11.22 17.07 5.05
N LEU A 12 -11.12 16.07 4.13
CA LEU A 12 -10.04 15.09 4.16
C LEU A 12 -8.66 15.71 3.98
N ILE A 13 -8.53 16.73 3.14
CA ILE A 13 -7.26 17.45 2.95
C ILE A 13 -6.86 18.17 4.25
N ILE A 14 -7.79 18.88 4.88
CA ILE A 14 -7.52 19.58 6.14
C ILE A 14 -7.12 18.58 7.23
N LEU A 15 -7.86 17.47 7.37
CA LEU A 15 -7.53 16.43 8.34
C LEU A 15 -6.16 15.81 8.07
N LEU A 16 -5.83 15.52 6.81
CA LEU A 16 -4.52 15.00 6.43
C LEU A 16 -3.41 15.98 6.81
N ILE A 17 -3.56 17.26 6.52
CA ILE A 17 -2.56 18.27 6.88
C ILE A 17 -2.36 18.33 8.40
N ILE A 18 -3.45 18.34 9.18
CA ILE A 18 -3.38 18.32 10.65
C ILE A 18 -2.63 17.09 11.14
N VAL A 19 -2.98 15.90 10.62
CA VAL A 19 -2.35 14.64 11.03
C VAL A 19 -0.87 14.60 10.63
N LEU A 20 -0.50 15.10 9.44
CA LEU A 20 0.90 15.21 9.04
C LEU A 20 1.70 16.10 9.99
N ILE A 21 1.18 17.27 10.35
CA ILE A 21 1.82 18.19 11.31
C ILE A 21 1.96 17.50 12.67
N CYS A 22 0.91 16.86 13.17
CA CYS A 22 0.95 16.13 14.44
C CYS A 22 1.98 14.98 14.40
N ALA A 23 2.01 14.18 13.31
CA ALA A 23 2.92 13.05 13.18
C ALA A 23 4.40 13.48 13.13
N ILE A 24 4.67 14.68 12.64
CA ILE A 24 6.01 15.28 12.64
C ILE A 24 6.34 15.84 14.03
N ALA A 25 5.41 16.51 14.68
CA ALA A 25 5.61 17.14 15.99
C ALA A 25 5.78 16.12 17.12
N PHE A 26 4.92 15.08 17.14
CA PHE A 26 4.89 14.08 18.21
C PHE A 26 5.77 12.86 17.90
N GLY A 27 6.55 12.41 18.89
CA GLY A 27 7.43 11.23 18.81
C GLY A 27 8.27 11.13 20.07
N ALA A 28 9.29 10.23 20.10
CA ALA A 28 10.19 10.06 21.24
C ALA A 28 10.89 11.36 21.69
N VAL A 29 11.07 12.31 20.76
CA VAL A 29 11.55 13.67 21.03
C VAL A 29 10.45 14.62 20.57
N SER A 30 10.00 15.55 21.44
CA SER A 30 9.05 16.61 21.05
C SER A 30 9.80 17.71 20.29
N ILE A 31 9.25 18.11 19.12
CA ILE A 31 9.79 19.23 18.33
C ILE A 31 8.78 20.38 18.41
N LEU A 32 9.26 21.54 18.84
CA LEU A 32 8.42 22.73 18.96
C LEU A 32 8.05 23.29 17.57
N PRO A 33 6.87 23.93 17.41
CA PRO A 33 6.47 24.55 16.15
C PRO A 33 7.48 25.60 15.62
N SER A 34 8.14 26.32 16.52
CA SER A 34 9.22 27.26 16.17
C SER A 34 10.43 26.58 15.53
N GLU A 35 10.80 25.39 16.07
CA GLU A 35 11.88 24.58 15.54
C GLU A 35 11.51 23.98 14.17
N MET A 36 10.25 23.59 13.99
CA MET A 36 9.76 23.11 12.69
C MET A 36 9.86 24.20 11.62
N TYR A 37 9.51 25.43 11.96
CA TYR A 37 9.60 26.56 11.03
C TYR A 37 11.06 26.90 10.68
N SER A 38 11.97 26.97 11.65
CA SER A 38 13.39 27.21 11.41
C SER A 38 14.02 26.10 10.57
N SER A 39 13.68 24.85 10.87
CA SER A 39 14.16 23.67 10.14
C SER A 39 13.72 23.69 8.67
N LEU A 40 12.45 23.98 8.39
CA LEU A 40 11.96 24.13 7.01
C LEU A 40 12.66 25.27 6.27
N LYS A 41 12.86 26.40 6.95
CA LYS A 41 13.57 27.53 6.37
C LYS A 41 15.02 27.14 6.00
N HIS A 42 15.77 26.50 6.89
CA HIS A 42 17.13 26.05 6.63
C HIS A 42 17.18 25.02 5.48
N PHE A 43 16.24 24.08 5.46
CA PHE A 43 16.13 23.08 4.40
C PHE A 43 15.93 23.72 3.01
N PHE A 44 15.01 24.69 2.87
CA PHE A 44 14.75 25.37 1.60
C PHE A 44 15.91 26.27 1.15
N TYR A 45 16.70 26.80 2.10
CA TYR A 45 17.89 27.61 1.77
C TYR A 45 19.15 26.77 1.59
N GLY A 46 19.06 25.42 1.60
CA GLY A 46 20.18 24.52 1.42
C GLY A 46 21.25 24.62 2.52
N LYS A 47 20.86 25.05 3.72
CA LYS A 47 21.75 25.12 4.88
C LYS A 47 21.73 23.79 5.65
N ASP A 48 22.89 23.42 6.20
CA ASP A 48 22.96 22.28 7.10
C ASP A 48 22.14 22.50 8.37
N PRO A 49 21.62 21.42 9.00
CA PRO A 49 20.86 21.52 10.26
C PRO A 49 21.69 22.25 11.33
N ALA A 50 21.13 23.30 11.92
CA ALA A 50 21.81 24.09 12.93
C ALA A 50 21.94 23.37 14.28
N ASN A 51 21.06 22.41 14.55
CA ASN A 51 21.02 21.64 15.78
C ASN A 51 20.49 20.20 15.55
N ILE A 52 20.59 19.36 16.60
CA ILE A 52 20.15 17.95 16.56
C ILE A 52 18.66 17.84 16.23
N TYR A 53 17.82 18.75 16.74
CA TYR A 53 16.37 18.73 16.52
C TYR A 53 16.03 18.96 15.04
N GLU A 54 16.72 19.88 14.38
CA GLU A 54 16.61 20.11 12.94
C GLU A 54 17.04 18.90 12.12
N GLY A 55 18.14 18.25 12.53
CA GLY A 55 18.59 17.01 11.91
C GLY A 55 17.57 15.89 12.02
N VAL A 56 17.00 15.68 13.21
CA VAL A 56 15.93 14.69 13.44
C VAL A 56 14.68 15.02 12.62
N PHE A 57 14.30 16.28 12.56
CA PHE A 57 13.15 16.73 11.78
C PHE A 57 13.32 16.46 10.29
N ILE A 58 14.44 16.93 9.69
CA ILE A 58 14.66 16.88 8.23
C ILE A 58 15.03 15.48 7.75
N GLN A 59 15.93 14.77 8.48
CA GLN A 59 16.52 13.53 8.00
C GLN A 59 15.74 12.26 8.42
N LEU A 60 15.00 12.33 9.52
CA LEU A 60 14.29 11.16 10.04
C LEU A 60 12.77 11.30 9.96
N ARG A 61 12.18 12.37 10.53
CA ARG A 61 10.73 12.47 10.65
C ARG A 61 10.03 12.83 9.35
N LEU A 62 10.54 13.83 8.65
CA LEU A 62 9.89 14.31 7.43
C LEU A 62 9.87 13.24 6.32
N PRO A 63 10.99 12.55 6.00
CA PRO A 63 10.96 11.44 5.06
C PRO A 63 10.04 10.31 5.50
N ARG A 64 10.02 9.96 6.78
CA ARG A 64 9.18 8.90 7.33
C ARG A 64 7.70 9.20 7.16
N VAL A 65 7.24 10.37 7.57
CA VAL A 65 5.84 10.78 7.49
C VAL A 65 5.38 10.88 6.03
N LEU A 66 6.22 11.42 5.15
CA LEU A 66 5.93 11.50 3.72
C LEU A 66 5.87 10.11 3.08
N LEU A 67 6.85 9.23 3.35
CA LEU A 67 6.85 7.86 2.82
C LEU A 67 5.62 7.09 3.30
N CYS A 68 5.25 7.26 4.56
CA CYS A 68 4.06 6.66 5.15
C CYS A 68 2.78 7.15 4.45
N ALA A 69 2.63 8.46 4.26
CA ALA A 69 1.48 9.04 3.56
C ALA A 69 1.37 8.54 2.11
N ILE A 70 2.49 8.52 1.37
CA ILE A 70 2.54 8.04 -0.02
C ILE A 70 2.19 6.54 -0.07
N THR A 71 2.74 5.73 0.83
CA THR A 71 2.45 4.29 0.91
C THR A 71 0.97 4.03 1.20
N GLY A 72 0.39 4.75 2.16
CA GLY A 72 -1.03 4.65 2.48
C GLY A 72 -1.93 5.02 1.29
N ALA A 73 -1.56 6.08 0.57
CA ALA A 73 -2.22 6.48 -0.67
C ALA A 73 -2.16 5.40 -1.76
N ILE A 74 -0.96 4.83 -1.99
CA ILE A 74 -0.73 3.75 -2.95
C ILE A 74 -1.62 2.55 -2.65
N LEU A 75 -1.58 2.04 -1.41
CA LEU A 75 -2.31 0.83 -1.03
C LEU A 75 -3.83 1.03 -1.15
N ALA A 76 -4.33 2.20 -0.75
CA ALA A 76 -5.75 2.52 -0.85
C ALA A 76 -6.23 2.67 -2.31
N VAL A 77 -5.46 3.37 -3.15
CA VAL A 77 -5.77 3.50 -4.60
C VAL A 77 -5.71 2.14 -5.29
N SER A 78 -4.70 1.34 -4.99
CA SER A 78 -4.56 -0.04 -5.47
C SER A 78 -5.78 -0.89 -5.09
N GLY A 79 -6.29 -0.73 -3.86
CA GLY A 79 -7.53 -1.35 -3.42
C GLY A 79 -8.75 -0.95 -4.27
N VAL A 80 -8.91 0.34 -4.60
CA VAL A 80 -9.99 0.79 -5.50
C VAL A 80 -9.91 0.10 -6.86
N LEU A 81 -8.69 0.06 -7.43
CA LEU A 81 -8.45 -0.56 -8.73
C LEU A 81 -8.80 -2.04 -8.73
N MET A 82 -8.31 -2.79 -7.74
CA MET A 82 -8.54 -4.22 -7.65
C MET A 82 -10.00 -4.56 -7.34
N GLN A 83 -10.62 -3.86 -6.40
CA GLN A 83 -12.04 -4.06 -6.08
C GLN A 83 -12.94 -3.69 -7.26
N GLY A 84 -12.59 -2.66 -8.04
CA GLY A 84 -13.28 -2.30 -9.28
C GLY A 84 -13.11 -3.37 -10.37
N LEU A 85 -11.90 -3.88 -10.54
CA LEU A 85 -11.57 -4.92 -11.52
C LEU A 85 -12.29 -6.24 -11.23
N PHE A 86 -12.21 -6.68 -9.97
CA PHE A 86 -12.81 -7.94 -9.54
C PHE A 86 -14.32 -7.83 -9.26
N ARG A 87 -14.88 -6.63 -9.32
CA ARG A 87 -16.28 -6.33 -8.93
C ARG A 87 -16.65 -6.89 -7.56
N ASN A 88 -15.67 -6.91 -6.67
CA ASN A 88 -15.80 -7.48 -5.34
C ASN A 88 -15.10 -6.56 -4.32
N PRO A 89 -15.84 -5.99 -3.35
CA PRO A 89 -15.28 -5.07 -2.35
C PRO A 89 -14.36 -5.72 -1.33
N ILE A 90 -14.24 -7.05 -1.32
CA ILE A 90 -13.43 -7.82 -0.36
C ILE A 90 -12.02 -8.09 -0.90
N VAL A 91 -11.76 -7.79 -2.17
CA VAL A 91 -10.47 -8.06 -2.79
C VAL A 91 -9.40 -7.11 -2.26
N GLU A 92 -8.32 -7.69 -1.75
CA GLU A 92 -7.11 -6.99 -1.35
C GLU A 92 -6.08 -6.96 -2.49
N PRO A 93 -5.34 -5.86 -2.67
CA PRO A 93 -4.34 -5.71 -3.74
C PRO A 93 -3.28 -6.82 -3.80
N GLY A 94 -2.88 -7.37 -2.65
CA GLY A 94 -1.87 -8.41 -2.53
C GLY A 94 -2.32 -9.82 -2.97
N LEU A 95 -3.64 -10.05 -3.16
CA LEU A 95 -4.17 -11.37 -3.52
C LEU A 95 -3.63 -11.94 -4.84
N VAL A 96 -3.17 -11.09 -5.74
CA VAL A 96 -2.56 -11.51 -7.01
C VAL A 96 -1.07 -11.88 -6.92
N GLY A 97 -0.59 -12.20 -5.72
CA GLY A 97 0.79 -12.67 -5.52
C GLY A 97 1.81 -11.58 -5.20
N THR A 98 1.45 -10.31 -5.33
CA THR A 98 2.39 -9.19 -5.28
C THR A 98 3.13 -9.10 -3.94
N SER A 99 2.42 -9.08 -2.82
CA SER A 99 3.04 -8.93 -1.49
C SER A 99 3.81 -10.17 -1.06
N ALA A 100 3.28 -11.38 -1.33
CA ALA A 100 3.96 -12.63 -0.98
C ALA A 100 5.21 -12.86 -1.84
N GLY A 101 5.17 -12.49 -3.13
CA GLY A 101 6.34 -12.53 -4.02
C GLY A 101 7.44 -11.56 -3.55
N ALA A 102 7.07 -10.36 -3.11
CA ALA A 102 8.00 -9.41 -2.51
C ALA A 102 8.64 -9.96 -1.24
N ALA A 103 7.84 -10.59 -0.36
CA ALA A 103 8.31 -11.21 0.88
C ALA A 103 9.31 -12.34 0.63
N LEU A 104 9.04 -13.20 -0.35
CA LEU A 104 9.97 -14.23 -0.76
C LEU A 104 11.28 -13.63 -1.31
N GLY A 105 11.19 -12.64 -2.20
CA GLY A 105 12.36 -11.95 -2.74
C GLY A 105 13.24 -11.31 -1.67
N ALA A 106 12.63 -10.59 -0.72
CA ALA A 106 13.33 -10.00 0.41
C ALA A 106 14.00 -11.06 1.31
N SER A 107 13.29 -12.14 1.63
CA SER A 107 13.81 -13.21 2.49
C SER A 107 15.00 -13.94 1.87
N ILE A 108 15.00 -14.15 0.55
CA ILE A 108 16.16 -14.70 -0.18
C ILE A 108 17.39 -13.79 0.01
N VAL A 109 17.20 -12.46 -0.11
CA VAL A 109 18.30 -11.53 0.08
C VAL A 109 18.81 -11.55 1.51
N PHE A 110 17.94 -11.52 2.53
CA PHE A 110 18.37 -11.55 3.93
C PHE A 110 19.21 -12.78 4.27
N VAL A 111 18.88 -13.95 3.70
CA VAL A 111 19.62 -15.20 3.95
C VAL A 111 20.89 -15.29 3.11
N MET A 112 20.83 -14.90 1.83
CA MET A 112 21.91 -15.15 0.87
C MET A 112 22.88 -13.98 0.71
N ALA A 113 22.51 -12.74 1.13
CA ALA A 113 23.36 -11.57 0.97
C ALA A 113 24.78 -11.68 1.58
N PRO A 114 25.01 -12.40 2.70
CA PRO A 114 26.37 -12.63 3.19
C PRO A 114 27.27 -13.31 2.14
N ASN A 115 26.72 -14.18 1.29
CA ASN A 115 27.44 -14.96 0.28
C ASN A 115 27.61 -14.21 -1.06
N PHE A 116 27.00 -13.04 -1.23
CA PHE A 116 27.13 -12.26 -2.47
C PHE A 116 28.52 -11.61 -2.58
N SER A 117 29.00 -11.52 -3.81
CA SER A 117 30.31 -10.89 -4.07
C SER A 117 30.36 -9.43 -3.59
N PRO A 118 31.54 -8.94 -3.16
CA PRO A 118 31.71 -7.53 -2.78
C PRO A 118 31.24 -6.55 -3.85
N SER A 119 31.43 -6.90 -5.12
CA SER A 119 31.00 -6.06 -6.27
C SER A 119 29.48 -5.88 -6.31
N ILE A 120 28.69 -6.93 -6.07
CA ILE A 120 27.22 -6.82 -6.01
C ILE A 120 26.81 -5.92 -4.84
N LYS A 121 27.41 -6.12 -3.66
CA LYS A 121 27.13 -5.31 -2.47
C LYS A 121 27.46 -3.82 -2.66
N SER A 122 28.57 -3.51 -3.34
CA SER A 122 28.99 -2.13 -3.60
C SER A 122 28.09 -1.42 -4.62
N ILE A 123 27.61 -2.14 -5.64
CA ILE A 123 26.75 -1.55 -6.69
C ILE A 123 25.30 -1.36 -6.17
N THR A 124 24.75 -2.34 -5.47
CA THR A 124 23.34 -2.31 -5.06
C THR A 124 23.14 -1.61 -3.71
N GLY A 125 24.10 -1.69 -2.79
CA GLY A 125 24.04 -1.08 -1.47
C GLY A 125 22.70 -1.38 -0.74
N PRO A 126 22.06 -0.35 -0.16
CA PRO A 126 20.80 -0.49 0.57
C PRO A 126 19.60 -0.82 -0.33
N LEU A 127 19.74 -0.72 -1.65
CA LEU A 127 18.67 -1.01 -2.61
C LEU A 127 18.57 -2.49 -2.98
N LEU A 128 19.47 -3.35 -2.51
CA LEU A 128 19.46 -4.78 -2.87
C LEU A 128 18.14 -5.47 -2.47
N VAL A 129 17.71 -5.29 -1.23
CA VAL A 129 16.44 -5.84 -0.74
C VAL A 129 15.25 -5.29 -1.52
N PRO A 130 15.08 -3.96 -1.69
CA PRO A 130 14.02 -3.41 -2.51
C PRO A 130 13.99 -3.91 -3.95
N ILE A 131 15.14 -4.02 -4.62
CA ILE A 131 15.20 -4.49 -6.01
C ILE A 131 14.71 -5.94 -6.13
N VAL A 132 15.23 -6.84 -5.28
CA VAL A 132 14.87 -8.26 -5.37
C VAL A 132 13.42 -8.50 -4.89
N ALA A 133 12.96 -7.78 -3.87
CA ALA A 133 11.56 -7.79 -3.46
C ALA A 133 10.63 -7.30 -4.59
N PHE A 134 10.98 -6.23 -5.27
CA PHE A 134 10.24 -5.72 -6.42
C PHE A 134 10.17 -6.74 -7.56
N ILE A 135 11.31 -7.37 -7.91
CA ILE A 135 11.36 -8.44 -8.93
C ILE A 135 10.51 -9.64 -8.50
N GLY A 136 10.60 -10.07 -7.24
CA GLY A 136 9.80 -11.15 -6.69
C GLY A 136 8.29 -10.89 -6.80
N ALA A 137 7.86 -9.65 -6.50
CA ALA A 137 6.48 -9.22 -6.67
C ALA A 137 6.02 -9.27 -8.13
N LEU A 138 6.84 -8.75 -9.05
CA LEU A 138 6.54 -8.78 -10.49
C LEU A 138 6.43 -10.20 -11.01
N LEU A 139 7.38 -11.08 -10.66
CA LEU A 139 7.40 -12.49 -11.09
C LEU A 139 6.18 -13.25 -10.57
N ALA A 140 5.85 -13.10 -9.29
CA ALA A 140 4.67 -13.74 -8.71
C ALA A 140 3.39 -13.30 -9.42
N THR A 141 3.19 -11.98 -9.61
CA THR A 141 2.01 -11.47 -10.32
C THR A 141 2.00 -11.88 -11.79
N TYR A 142 3.14 -11.90 -12.45
CA TYR A 142 3.23 -12.39 -13.83
C TYR A 142 2.83 -13.86 -13.95
N ILE A 143 3.29 -14.72 -13.04
CA ILE A 143 2.90 -16.14 -12.98
C ILE A 143 1.39 -16.28 -12.79
N VAL A 144 0.80 -15.53 -11.85
CA VAL A 144 -0.66 -15.51 -11.63
C VAL A 144 -1.39 -15.13 -12.90
N TYR A 145 -0.97 -14.04 -13.56
CA TYR A 145 -1.60 -13.59 -14.79
C TYR A 145 -1.45 -14.58 -15.94
N ALA A 146 -0.24 -15.13 -16.14
CA ALA A 146 0.06 -16.07 -17.22
C ALA A 146 -0.74 -17.36 -17.09
N LEU A 147 -0.87 -17.90 -15.87
CA LEU A 147 -1.63 -19.12 -15.59
C LEU A 147 -3.15 -18.88 -15.61
N ALA A 148 -3.61 -17.68 -15.26
CA ALA A 148 -5.04 -17.33 -15.29
C ALA A 148 -5.57 -17.01 -16.70
N LYS A 149 -4.67 -16.76 -17.64
CA LYS A 149 -5.03 -16.46 -19.04
C LYS A 149 -5.31 -17.76 -19.79
N ASN A 150 -6.56 -17.97 -20.20
CA ASN A 150 -6.98 -19.08 -21.02
C ASN A 150 -7.30 -18.56 -22.44
N ALA A 151 -6.55 -19.06 -23.45
CA ALA A 151 -6.65 -18.64 -24.85
C ALA A 151 -6.61 -17.09 -25.00
N LYS A 152 -7.77 -16.44 -25.14
CA LYS A 152 -7.87 -14.99 -25.36
C LYS A 152 -8.49 -14.24 -24.18
N ARG A 153 -8.98 -14.93 -23.14
CA ARG A 153 -9.71 -14.29 -22.01
C ARG A 153 -9.02 -14.55 -20.67
N VAL A 154 -9.05 -13.53 -19.82
CA VAL A 154 -8.57 -13.64 -18.44
C VAL A 154 -9.77 -13.78 -17.52
N SER A 155 -9.90 -14.95 -16.87
CA SER A 155 -10.96 -15.21 -15.91
C SER A 155 -10.63 -14.59 -14.56
N ILE A 156 -11.54 -13.78 -14.01
CA ILE A 156 -11.43 -13.18 -12.68
C ILE A 156 -11.34 -14.26 -11.59
N MET A 157 -12.15 -15.32 -11.70
CA MET A 157 -12.10 -16.44 -10.75
C MET A 157 -10.73 -17.15 -10.79
N SER A 158 -10.20 -17.40 -12.00
CA SER A 158 -8.87 -18.01 -12.15
C SER A 158 -7.77 -17.13 -11.56
N LEU A 159 -7.84 -15.81 -11.74
CA LEU A 159 -6.88 -14.88 -11.12
C LEU A 159 -6.87 -14.99 -9.59
N LEU A 160 -8.04 -15.09 -8.97
CA LEU A 160 -8.16 -15.23 -7.51
C LEU A 160 -7.63 -16.57 -7.02
N LEU A 161 -8.05 -17.69 -7.62
CA LEU A 161 -7.66 -19.02 -7.19
C LEU A 161 -6.17 -19.29 -7.39
N ILE A 162 -5.64 -18.92 -8.55
CA ILE A 162 -4.21 -19.04 -8.85
C ILE A 162 -3.40 -18.07 -7.97
N GLY A 163 -3.93 -16.87 -7.73
CA GLY A 163 -3.32 -15.91 -6.79
C GLY A 163 -3.17 -16.49 -5.39
N ILE A 164 -4.19 -17.15 -4.85
CA ILE A 164 -4.12 -17.84 -3.55
C ILE A 164 -3.06 -18.94 -3.58
N ALA A 165 -2.99 -19.75 -4.64
CA ALA A 165 -2.00 -20.82 -4.76
C ALA A 165 -0.57 -20.29 -4.84
N VAL A 166 -0.32 -19.24 -5.66
CA VAL A 166 0.99 -18.60 -5.78
C VAL A 166 1.39 -17.93 -4.46
N ASN A 167 0.45 -17.27 -3.77
CA ASN A 167 0.70 -16.73 -2.43
C ASN A 167 1.14 -17.83 -1.46
N ALA A 168 0.47 -18.99 -1.45
CA ALA A 168 0.84 -20.11 -0.59
C ALA A 168 2.26 -20.62 -0.87
N VAL A 169 2.65 -20.73 -2.16
CA VAL A 169 4.01 -21.12 -2.55
C VAL A 169 5.04 -20.08 -2.09
N CYS A 170 4.77 -18.79 -2.32
CA CYS A 170 5.68 -17.72 -1.88
C CYS A 170 5.82 -17.65 -0.35
N LEU A 171 4.72 -17.84 0.39
CA LEU A 171 4.73 -17.86 1.86
C LEU A 171 5.50 -19.09 2.38
N SER A 172 5.32 -20.26 1.75
CA SER A 172 6.08 -21.46 2.09
C SER A 172 7.58 -21.26 1.82
N GLY A 173 7.93 -20.62 0.70
CA GLY A 173 9.32 -20.27 0.40
C GLY A 173 9.91 -19.28 1.41
N THR A 174 9.13 -18.27 1.82
CA THR A 174 9.52 -17.32 2.88
C THR A 174 9.72 -18.03 4.22
N GLY A 175 8.82 -18.98 4.56
CA GLY A 175 8.94 -19.81 5.76
C GLY A 175 10.20 -20.69 5.72
N PHE A 176 10.52 -21.28 4.55
CA PHE A 176 11.74 -22.04 4.37
C PHE A 176 13.00 -21.17 4.54
N MET A 177 13.02 -19.96 3.97
CA MET A 177 14.11 -19.02 4.18
C MET A 177 14.25 -18.64 5.66
N SER A 178 13.15 -18.41 6.38
CA SER A 178 13.18 -18.15 7.82
C SER A 178 13.70 -19.34 8.62
N TYR A 179 13.41 -20.58 8.20
CA TYR A 179 13.87 -21.79 8.87
C TYR A 179 15.38 -21.99 8.77
N ILE A 180 15.97 -21.73 7.61
CA ILE A 180 17.43 -21.84 7.40
C ILE A 180 18.21 -20.59 7.83
N ALA A 181 17.51 -19.48 8.09
CA ALA A 181 18.13 -18.24 8.51
C ALA A 181 18.76 -18.35 9.89
N ARG A 182 19.88 -17.65 10.09
CA ARG A 182 20.52 -17.48 11.40
C ARG A 182 20.12 -16.14 12.01
N ASP A 183 20.26 -15.97 13.32
CA ASP A 183 20.20 -14.63 13.91
C ASP A 183 21.37 -13.76 13.39
N PRO A 184 21.14 -12.50 12.99
CA PRO A 184 19.90 -11.70 13.05
C PRO A 184 19.00 -11.78 11.80
N GLN A 185 19.31 -12.63 10.82
CA GLN A 185 18.59 -12.71 9.54
C GLN A 185 17.10 -13.08 9.71
N ALA A 186 16.82 -14.09 10.55
CA ALA A 186 15.44 -14.52 10.85
C ALA A 186 14.61 -13.38 11.43
N ARG A 187 15.21 -12.58 12.31
CA ARG A 187 14.59 -11.38 12.87
C ARG A 187 14.32 -10.34 11.78
N SER A 188 15.26 -10.10 10.86
CA SER A 188 15.09 -9.17 9.75
C SER A 188 13.94 -9.59 8.83
N ILE A 189 13.80 -10.88 8.51
CA ILE A 189 12.67 -11.42 7.72
C ILE A 189 11.35 -11.14 8.44
N THR A 190 11.29 -11.41 9.75
CA THR A 190 10.08 -11.20 10.55
C THR A 190 9.66 -9.72 10.58
N PHE A 191 10.60 -8.82 10.90
CA PHE A 191 10.33 -7.38 10.94
C PHE A 191 9.92 -6.84 9.56
N TRP A 192 10.59 -7.29 8.50
CA TRP A 192 10.25 -6.86 7.14
C TRP A 192 8.83 -7.31 6.74
N ASN A 193 8.44 -8.56 7.09
CA ASN A 193 7.10 -9.08 6.84
C ASN A 193 5.99 -8.37 7.65
N LEU A 194 6.34 -7.73 8.75
CA LEU A 194 5.42 -6.93 9.55
C LEU A 194 5.35 -5.46 9.12
N GLY A 195 6.20 -5.05 8.17
CA GLY A 195 6.27 -3.68 7.68
C GLY A 195 6.85 -2.68 8.67
N THR A 196 7.68 -1.77 8.18
CA THR A 196 8.32 -0.74 9.02
C THR A 196 8.66 0.50 8.21
N PHE A 197 8.61 1.66 8.87
CA PHE A 197 9.08 2.94 8.33
C PHE A 197 10.34 3.45 9.04
N SER A 198 10.98 2.64 9.91
CA SER A 198 12.15 3.05 10.70
C SER A 198 13.37 3.40 9.84
N GLY A 199 13.48 2.80 8.65
CA GLY A 199 14.56 3.08 7.69
C GLY A 199 14.21 4.10 6.61
N ALA A 200 13.18 4.92 6.81
CA ALA A 200 12.72 5.88 5.80
C ALA A 200 13.80 6.92 5.48
N SER A 201 14.00 7.20 4.19
CA SER A 201 14.97 8.15 3.68
C SER A 201 14.39 8.96 2.52
N TRP A 202 14.99 10.11 2.21
CA TRP A 202 14.59 10.93 1.08
C TRP A 202 14.66 10.18 -0.26
N GLN A 203 15.67 9.33 -0.43
CA GLN A 203 15.78 8.50 -1.64
C GLN A 203 14.54 7.63 -1.85
N GLN A 204 14.05 6.99 -0.78
CA GLN A 204 12.84 6.17 -0.82
C GLN A 204 11.61 7.03 -1.12
N VAL A 205 11.47 8.19 -0.48
CA VAL A 205 10.38 9.15 -0.74
C VAL A 205 10.33 9.55 -2.21
N PHE A 206 11.47 9.87 -2.81
CA PHE A 206 11.53 10.25 -4.23
C PHE A 206 11.19 9.09 -5.16
N ILE A 207 11.74 7.90 -4.93
CA ILE A 207 11.46 6.72 -5.78
C ILE A 207 9.97 6.35 -5.68
N VAL A 208 9.47 6.12 -4.46
CA VAL A 208 8.08 5.69 -4.24
C VAL A 208 7.10 6.80 -4.66
N GLY A 209 7.41 8.05 -4.35
CA GLY A 209 6.59 9.22 -4.69
C GLY A 209 6.47 9.45 -6.19
N THR A 210 7.58 9.33 -6.93
CA THR A 210 7.57 9.47 -8.39
C THR A 210 6.73 8.38 -9.05
N VAL A 211 6.94 7.12 -8.66
CA VAL A 211 6.15 6.00 -9.17
C VAL A 211 4.67 6.17 -8.82
N ALA A 212 4.36 6.56 -7.57
CA ALA A 212 3.00 6.83 -7.13
C ALA A 212 2.31 7.92 -7.96
N ALA A 213 2.97 9.05 -8.19
CA ALA A 213 2.43 10.18 -8.96
C ALA A 213 2.11 9.78 -10.42
N ILE A 214 3.04 9.08 -11.07
CA ILE A 214 2.86 8.57 -12.44
C ILE A 214 1.66 7.63 -12.50
N ILE A 215 1.65 6.59 -11.65
CA ILE A 215 0.63 5.54 -11.71
C ILE A 215 -0.73 6.07 -11.27
N PHE A 216 -0.80 6.97 -10.29
CA PHE A 216 -2.04 7.61 -9.89
C PHE A 216 -2.67 8.38 -11.06
N THR A 217 -1.87 9.14 -11.79
CA THR A 217 -2.32 9.88 -12.99
C THR A 217 -2.92 8.94 -14.03
N PHE A 218 -2.26 7.80 -14.29
CA PHE A 218 -2.80 6.77 -15.19
C PHE A 218 -4.06 6.11 -14.63
N SER A 219 -4.13 5.87 -13.32
CA SER A 219 -5.29 5.25 -12.66
C SER A 219 -6.57 6.08 -12.84
N LEU A 220 -6.46 7.40 -12.79
CA LEU A 220 -7.59 8.30 -13.01
C LEU A 220 -8.21 8.13 -14.41
N ARG A 221 -7.41 7.83 -15.45
CA ARG A 221 -7.90 7.58 -16.82
C ARG A 221 -8.80 6.35 -16.90
N TYR A 222 -8.58 5.34 -16.06
CA TYR A 222 -9.37 4.11 -16.05
C TYR A 222 -10.61 4.19 -15.16
N SER A 223 -10.82 5.27 -14.43
CA SER A 223 -11.97 5.44 -13.52
C SER A 223 -13.32 5.23 -14.19
N LYS A 224 -13.50 5.79 -15.42
CA LYS A 224 -14.72 5.61 -16.20
C LYS A 224 -14.90 4.16 -16.67
N GLN A 225 -13.84 3.55 -17.20
CA GLN A 225 -13.86 2.17 -17.68
C GLN A 225 -14.14 1.18 -16.54
N LEU A 226 -13.60 1.44 -15.35
CA LEU A 226 -13.90 0.65 -14.15
C LEU A 226 -15.38 0.82 -13.72
N ASN A 227 -15.95 2.03 -13.84
CA ASN A 227 -17.38 2.23 -13.60
C ASN A 227 -18.25 1.45 -14.59
N THR A 228 -17.86 1.43 -15.84
CA THR A 228 -18.56 0.67 -16.90
C THR A 228 -18.45 -0.84 -16.64
N LEU A 229 -17.28 -1.33 -16.19
CA LEU A 229 -17.08 -2.74 -15.87
C LEU A 229 -17.95 -3.22 -14.71
N LEU A 230 -18.40 -2.34 -13.82
CA LEU A 230 -19.34 -2.69 -12.74
C LEU A 230 -20.71 -3.15 -13.26
N LEU A 231 -21.10 -2.78 -14.48
CA LEU A 231 -22.35 -3.22 -15.10
C LEU A 231 -22.30 -4.66 -15.60
N GLY A 232 -21.10 -5.17 -15.91
CA GLY A 232 -20.86 -6.49 -16.51
C GLY A 232 -19.77 -6.41 -17.58
N GLU A 233 -19.13 -7.54 -17.91
CA GLU A 233 -18.09 -7.56 -18.96
C GLU A 233 -18.71 -7.42 -20.36
N GLU A 234 -19.90 -8.01 -20.57
CA GLU A 234 -20.63 -7.94 -21.83
C GLU A 234 -21.16 -6.53 -22.07
N GLU A 235 -21.80 -5.93 -21.07
CA GLU A 235 -22.32 -4.57 -21.10
C GLU A 235 -21.20 -3.55 -21.30
N ALA A 236 -20.06 -3.78 -20.66
CA ALA A 236 -18.87 -2.95 -20.86
C ALA A 236 -18.36 -3.04 -22.31
N GLY A 237 -18.41 -4.23 -22.91
CA GLY A 237 -18.09 -4.46 -24.32
C GLY A 237 -18.98 -3.67 -25.27
N TYR A 238 -20.29 -3.66 -25.05
CA TYR A 238 -21.25 -2.85 -25.84
C TYR A 238 -20.98 -1.35 -25.72
N LEU A 239 -20.44 -0.89 -24.60
CA LEU A 239 -20.04 0.49 -24.36
C LEU A 239 -18.60 0.81 -24.83
N GLY A 240 -17.98 -0.11 -25.57
CA GLY A 240 -16.66 0.08 -26.18
C GLY A 240 -15.47 -0.15 -25.24
N VAL A 241 -15.68 -0.79 -24.09
CA VAL A 241 -14.61 -1.12 -23.14
C VAL A 241 -14.12 -2.55 -23.38
N ASP A 242 -12.87 -2.70 -23.81
CA ASP A 242 -12.20 -3.99 -23.88
C ASP A 242 -11.80 -4.45 -22.47
N ALA A 243 -12.59 -5.36 -21.90
CA ALA A 243 -12.44 -5.82 -20.52
C ALA A 243 -11.09 -6.52 -20.31
N ASP A 244 -10.58 -7.31 -21.26
CA ASP A 244 -9.32 -8.04 -21.10
C ASP A 244 -8.11 -7.10 -21.13
N LYS A 245 -8.10 -6.10 -21.99
CA LYS A 245 -7.09 -5.05 -21.97
C LYS A 245 -7.15 -4.21 -20.68
N LEU A 246 -8.35 -3.92 -20.20
CA LEU A 246 -8.54 -3.18 -18.96
C LEU A 246 -7.99 -3.99 -17.77
N LYS A 247 -8.32 -5.29 -17.68
CA LYS A 247 -7.79 -6.20 -16.63
C LYS A 247 -6.27 -6.18 -16.60
N MET A 248 -5.63 -6.37 -17.76
CA MET A 248 -4.17 -6.35 -17.88
C MET A 248 -3.57 -5.02 -17.39
N ARG A 249 -4.11 -3.88 -17.87
CA ARG A 249 -3.59 -2.55 -17.52
C ARG A 249 -3.76 -2.23 -16.04
N VAL A 250 -4.93 -2.54 -15.48
CA VAL A 250 -5.20 -2.32 -14.06
C VAL A 250 -4.32 -3.21 -13.18
N MET A 251 -4.10 -4.47 -13.57
CA MET A 251 -3.17 -5.35 -12.87
C MET A 251 -1.74 -4.83 -12.91
N LEU A 252 -1.26 -4.34 -14.06
CA LEU A 252 0.07 -3.74 -14.17
C LEU A 252 0.22 -2.51 -13.26
N LEU A 253 -0.78 -1.62 -13.23
CA LEU A 253 -0.78 -0.46 -12.35
C LEU A 253 -0.77 -0.87 -10.87
N ASN A 254 -1.64 -1.84 -10.49
CA ASN A 254 -1.67 -2.39 -9.14
C ASN A 254 -0.32 -2.97 -8.75
N THR A 255 0.23 -3.85 -9.60
CA THR A 255 1.51 -4.51 -9.31
C THR A 255 2.63 -3.50 -9.14
N ALA A 256 2.74 -2.52 -10.03
CA ALA A 256 3.79 -1.51 -9.94
C ALA A 256 3.66 -0.66 -8.65
N MET A 257 2.43 -0.25 -8.28
CA MET A 257 2.19 0.49 -7.04
C MET A 257 2.53 -0.33 -5.79
N VAL A 258 1.94 -1.52 -5.68
CA VAL A 258 2.11 -2.35 -4.48
C VAL A 258 3.53 -2.86 -4.36
N SER A 259 4.16 -3.27 -5.49
CA SER A 259 5.54 -3.75 -5.48
C SER A 259 6.51 -2.68 -5.01
N VAL A 260 6.42 -1.44 -5.52
CA VAL A 260 7.34 -0.38 -5.11
C VAL A 260 7.14 -0.01 -3.65
N ALA A 261 5.91 0.11 -3.18
CA ALA A 261 5.64 0.40 -1.78
C ALA A 261 6.17 -0.73 -0.88
N THR A 262 5.77 -1.98 -1.14
CA THR A 262 6.16 -3.14 -0.34
C THR A 262 7.66 -3.37 -0.35
N ALA A 263 8.35 -3.13 -1.47
CA ALA A 263 9.79 -3.31 -1.59
C ALA A 263 10.59 -2.47 -0.58
N PHE A 264 10.11 -1.26 -0.28
CA PHE A 264 10.80 -0.36 0.66
C PHE A 264 10.32 -0.47 2.10
N VAL A 265 9.02 -0.71 2.33
CA VAL A 265 8.44 -0.65 3.68
C VAL A 265 7.98 -2.00 4.21
N GLY A 266 8.11 -3.07 3.42
CA GLY A 266 7.59 -4.38 3.77
C GLY A 266 6.09 -4.53 3.55
N VAL A 267 5.51 -5.62 4.07
CA VAL A 267 4.10 -5.94 3.86
C VAL A 267 3.20 -5.16 4.81
N ILE A 268 2.24 -4.43 4.26
CA ILE A 268 1.20 -3.72 5.03
C ILE A 268 -0.15 -4.20 4.54
N SER A 269 -0.93 -4.79 5.43
CA SER A 269 -2.25 -5.37 5.12
C SER A 269 -3.39 -4.42 5.46
N PHE A 270 -4.60 -4.76 4.98
CA PHE A 270 -5.88 -4.11 5.28
C PHE A 270 -6.09 -2.70 4.71
N MET A 271 -5.07 -1.93 4.39
CA MET A 271 -5.24 -0.55 3.88
C MET A 271 -5.99 -0.54 2.55
N GLY A 272 -5.62 -1.40 1.62
CA GLY A 272 -6.27 -1.54 0.32
C GLY A 272 -7.67 -2.16 0.37
N LEU A 273 -8.00 -2.81 1.48
CA LEU A 273 -9.30 -3.43 1.67
C LEU A 273 -10.28 -2.47 2.34
N ILE A 274 -9.88 -1.85 3.45
CA ILE A 274 -10.78 -1.07 4.31
C ILE A 274 -11.07 0.31 3.73
N VAL A 275 -10.03 1.02 3.29
CA VAL A 275 -10.18 2.41 2.85
C VAL A 275 -11.19 2.57 1.72
N PRO A 276 -11.08 1.82 0.60
CA PRO A 276 -12.07 1.89 -0.47
C PRO A 276 -13.45 1.45 -0.02
N HIS A 277 -13.54 0.43 0.84
CA HIS A 277 -14.82 -0.09 1.32
C HIS A 277 -15.57 0.96 2.16
N VAL A 278 -14.91 1.58 3.13
CA VAL A 278 -15.48 2.68 3.93
C VAL A 278 -15.93 3.83 3.04
N LEU A 279 -15.12 4.22 2.07
CA LEU A 279 -15.48 5.32 1.16
C LEU A 279 -16.67 4.97 0.26
N ARG A 280 -16.80 3.72 -0.20
CA ARG A 280 -17.99 3.28 -0.95
C ARG A 280 -19.27 3.45 -0.14
N LEU A 281 -19.25 3.19 1.16
CA LEU A 281 -20.38 3.42 2.05
C LEU A 281 -20.70 4.91 2.23
N LEU A 282 -19.67 5.78 2.27
CA LEU A 282 -19.82 7.21 2.51
C LEU A 282 -20.20 8.01 1.26
N ILE A 283 -19.47 7.80 0.15
CA ILE A 283 -19.60 8.63 -1.07
C ILE A 283 -20.10 7.86 -2.30
N GLY A 284 -20.33 6.54 -2.17
CA GLY A 284 -20.80 5.66 -3.25
C GLY A 284 -19.68 5.03 -4.06
N SER A 285 -20.05 4.30 -5.13
CA SER A 285 -19.13 3.43 -5.90
C SER A 285 -18.53 4.09 -7.15
N ASP A 286 -18.68 5.40 -7.34
CA ASP A 286 -18.09 6.11 -8.48
C ASP A 286 -16.57 6.21 -8.35
N ASN A 287 -15.85 5.44 -9.17
CA ASN A 287 -14.38 5.38 -9.14
C ASN A 287 -13.69 6.75 -9.42
N LYS A 288 -14.38 7.69 -10.10
CA LYS A 288 -13.88 9.05 -10.28
C LYS A 288 -13.68 9.81 -8.98
N LYS A 289 -14.57 9.55 -8.01
CA LYS A 289 -14.53 10.16 -6.67
C LYS A 289 -13.76 9.29 -5.68
N LEU A 290 -13.88 7.97 -5.82
CA LEU A 290 -13.22 7.01 -4.94
C LEU A 290 -11.70 7.07 -5.02
N LEU A 291 -11.12 7.18 -6.21
CA LEU A 291 -9.66 7.21 -6.36
C LEU A 291 -9.01 8.36 -5.59
N PRO A 292 -9.37 9.65 -5.78
CA PRO A 292 -8.76 10.74 -5.03
C PRO A 292 -9.12 10.71 -3.53
N ALA A 293 -10.34 10.33 -3.18
CA ALA A 293 -10.72 10.21 -1.78
C ALA A 293 -9.96 9.08 -1.07
N SER A 294 -9.73 7.94 -1.74
CA SER A 294 -8.95 6.82 -1.19
C SER A 294 -7.48 7.18 -1.02
N MET A 295 -6.91 7.95 -1.94
CA MET A 295 -5.55 8.47 -1.79
C MET A 295 -5.40 9.27 -0.50
N LEU A 296 -6.32 10.21 -0.25
CA LEU A 296 -6.27 11.07 0.94
C LEU A 296 -6.55 10.30 2.24
N LEU A 297 -7.60 9.47 2.26
CA LEU A 297 -7.95 8.70 3.44
C LEU A 297 -6.92 7.62 3.75
N GLY A 298 -6.33 6.98 2.73
CA GLY A 298 -5.26 6.01 2.89
C GLY A 298 -4.00 6.62 3.48
N ALA A 299 -3.59 7.79 2.98
CA ALA A 299 -2.48 8.55 3.55
C ALA A 299 -2.74 8.90 5.02
N LEU A 300 -3.93 9.45 5.32
CA LEU A 300 -4.33 9.85 6.67
C LEU A 300 -4.31 8.67 7.65
N LEU A 301 -4.94 7.55 7.30
CA LEU A 301 -5.05 6.40 8.21
C LEU A 301 -3.70 5.71 8.44
N LEU A 302 -2.85 5.61 7.41
CA LEU A 302 -1.54 4.98 7.59
C LEU A 302 -0.59 5.85 8.43
N VAL A 303 -0.64 7.19 8.28
CA VAL A 303 0.13 8.11 9.14
C VAL A 303 -0.36 8.04 10.59
N LEU A 304 -1.67 7.95 10.83
CA LEU A 304 -2.20 7.73 12.17
C LEU A 304 -1.74 6.39 12.76
N ALA A 305 -1.71 5.32 11.95
CA ALA A 305 -1.22 4.02 12.39
C ALA A 305 0.28 4.05 12.72
N ASP A 306 1.11 4.73 11.91
CA ASP A 306 2.54 4.91 12.20
C ASP A 306 2.77 5.75 13.46
N MET A 307 2.00 6.81 13.66
CA MET A 307 2.07 7.62 14.88
C MET A 307 1.72 6.76 16.10
N SER A 308 0.67 5.95 16.03
CA SER A 308 0.29 5.02 17.10
C SER A 308 1.39 3.98 17.35
N ALA A 309 1.98 3.40 16.29
CA ALA A 309 3.06 2.41 16.38
C ALA A 309 4.31 2.93 17.12
N ARG A 310 4.60 4.24 16.98
CA ARG A 310 5.72 4.92 17.64
C ARG A 310 5.44 5.30 19.09
N LEU A 311 4.16 5.53 19.45
CA LEU A 311 3.80 6.05 20.77
C LEU A 311 3.45 4.95 21.78
N VAL A 312 2.88 3.82 21.32
CA VAL A 312 2.32 2.77 22.20
C VAL A 312 3.39 2.11 23.07
N LEU A 313 4.59 1.87 22.53
CA LEU A 313 5.68 1.19 23.25
C LEU A 313 6.98 2.01 23.31
N ALA A 314 6.89 3.35 23.24
CA ALA A 314 8.07 4.21 23.26
C ALA A 314 9.00 3.87 24.45
N PRO A 315 10.33 3.77 24.26
CA PRO A 315 11.09 4.14 23.05
C PRO A 315 11.16 3.05 21.96
N ALA A 316 10.63 1.83 22.19
CA ALA A 316 10.55 0.79 21.17
C ALA A 316 9.42 1.10 20.16
N GLU A 317 9.63 0.69 18.92
CA GLU A 317 8.65 0.86 17.86
C GLU A 317 7.94 -0.46 17.54
N VAL A 318 6.62 -0.41 17.46
CA VAL A 318 5.82 -1.55 17.02
C VAL A 318 5.84 -1.60 15.48
N PRO A 319 6.08 -2.76 14.83
CA PRO A 319 5.88 -2.89 13.40
C PRO A 319 4.48 -2.47 12.97
N ILE A 320 4.39 -1.66 11.89
CA ILE A 320 3.13 -1.03 11.51
C ILE A 320 2.05 -2.02 11.10
N GLY A 321 2.44 -3.16 10.55
CA GLY A 321 1.51 -4.24 10.18
C GLY A 321 0.75 -4.81 11.38
N ILE A 322 1.31 -4.78 12.58
CA ILE A 322 0.60 -5.18 13.80
C ILE A 322 -0.56 -4.22 14.06
N ILE A 323 -0.30 -2.90 14.01
CA ILE A 323 -1.34 -1.88 14.25
C ILE A 323 -2.43 -1.94 13.17
N THR A 324 -2.02 -2.01 11.89
CA THR A 324 -2.99 -2.07 10.78
C THR A 324 -3.83 -3.35 10.81
N SER A 325 -3.27 -4.48 11.25
CA SER A 325 -4.01 -5.74 11.37
C SER A 325 -4.91 -5.76 12.60
N LEU A 326 -4.45 -5.28 13.75
CA LEU A 326 -5.25 -5.21 14.98
C LEU A 326 -6.49 -4.33 14.84
N VAL A 327 -6.37 -3.21 14.12
CA VAL A 327 -7.49 -2.31 13.85
C VAL A 327 -8.28 -2.80 12.62
N GLY A 328 -7.57 -3.23 11.60
CA GLY A 328 -8.15 -3.58 10.30
C GLY A 328 -9.04 -4.81 10.35
N ALA A 329 -8.63 -5.89 10.99
CA ALA A 329 -9.39 -7.12 11.00
C ALA A 329 -10.76 -6.97 11.73
N PRO A 330 -10.87 -6.36 12.93
CA PRO A 330 -12.17 -6.11 13.55
C PRO A 330 -13.06 -5.18 12.73
N VAL A 331 -12.50 -4.09 12.18
CA VAL A 331 -13.26 -3.17 11.33
C VAL A 331 -13.82 -3.91 10.11
N PHE A 332 -13.02 -4.76 9.48
CA PHE A 332 -13.46 -5.56 8.34
C PHE A 332 -14.58 -6.53 8.70
N ILE A 333 -14.49 -7.23 9.83
CA ILE A 333 -15.56 -8.14 10.31
C ILE A 333 -16.88 -7.38 10.52
N VAL A 334 -16.82 -6.19 11.13
CA VAL A 334 -18.02 -5.35 11.33
C VAL A 334 -18.62 -4.90 10.00
N LEU A 335 -17.78 -4.51 9.04
CA LEU A 335 -18.22 -4.08 7.72
C LEU A 335 -18.88 -5.24 6.95
N LEU A 336 -18.34 -6.46 7.02
CA LEU A 336 -18.92 -7.66 6.40
C LEU A 336 -20.29 -7.99 6.98
N LYS A 337 -20.42 -7.96 8.31
CA LYS A 337 -21.72 -8.21 8.96
C LYS A 337 -22.78 -7.20 8.52
N ARG A 338 -22.42 -5.92 8.42
CA ARG A 338 -23.35 -4.89 7.93
C ARG A 338 -23.75 -5.09 6.47
N PHE A 339 -22.82 -5.53 5.64
CA PHE A 339 -23.08 -5.80 4.21
C PHE A 339 -24.05 -6.97 4.03
N ASN A 340 -23.87 -8.07 4.76
CA ASN A 340 -24.76 -9.23 4.71
C ASN A 340 -26.16 -8.88 5.22
N VAL A 341 -26.29 -8.15 6.31
CA VAL A 341 -27.59 -7.69 6.85
C VAL A 341 -28.34 -6.79 5.86
N ILE A 342 -27.63 -5.97 5.07
CA ILE A 342 -28.25 -5.11 4.04
C ILE A 342 -28.75 -5.97 2.88
N ASN A 343 -27.99 -6.97 2.44
CA ASN A 343 -28.39 -7.86 1.35
C ASN A 343 -29.54 -8.78 1.74
N GLU A 344 -29.57 -9.32 2.96
CA GLU A 344 -30.68 -10.12 3.46
C GLU A 344 -32.00 -9.31 3.57
N LYS A 345 -31.93 -8.04 4.00
CA LYS A 345 -33.10 -7.15 4.05
C LYS A 345 -33.57 -6.66 2.68
N GLY A 346 -32.67 -6.61 1.68
CA GLY A 346 -33.01 -6.25 0.29
C GLY A 346 -33.62 -7.41 -0.52
N GLY A 347 -33.38 -8.65 -0.13
CA GLY A 347 -33.86 -9.85 -0.83
C GLY A 347 -35.30 -10.25 -0.51
N TYR A 348 -35.98 -9.57 0.43
CA TYR A 348 -37.41 -9.84 0.77
C TYR A 348 -38.42 -8.93 0.04
N ASN A 349 -37.97 -8.07 -0.86
CA ASN A 349 -38.82 -7.14 -1.64
C ASN A 349 -38.57 -7.25 -3.16
N ALA A 350 -38.34 -8.45 -3.67
CA ALA A 350 -38.29 -8.71 -5.13
C ALA A 350 -39.26 -9.86 -5.47
#